data_bf87fecb2b997e6a417ab792d7739247
#
_entry.id   bf87fecb2b997e6a417ab792d7739247
#
_cell.length_a   1.000
_cell.length_b   1.000
_cell.length_c   1.000
_cell.angle_alpha   90.00
_cell.angle_beta   90.00
_cell.angle_gamma   90.00
#
_symmetry.space_group_name_H-M   'P 1'
#
loop_
_entity.id
_entity.type
_entity.pdbx_description
1 polymer ?
#
loop_
_entity_poly.entity_id
_entity_poly.type
_entity_poly.pdbx_seq_one_letter_code
_entity_poly.pdbx_strand_id
1 'polypeptide(L)'
;MEEHLSSATSREEEAAAKEQLAGLTGLQYERCADCSAISTLPSFFRATRRGALCPSCQAHALSLRHAGLLAVMAVLLFLLLPAIAWNARPEFGTLGGGVVVYPVLHWSPFMVFNPLLVLALAAVLIVPHEFSHAAAALLAKGRALEIQIFEGPVRWQAQLGDTRLVLGSYPLTGHCVAVFPQGDRLRERTLLMVGAGPLFNVLVILALLPFYDGSRLTSTGAWPGLLIIANAVLLFSALLPFRASPRGGQDLSDGLRILHLVTGKGSEEDLHLAYLTTEAVYLLRSGRYAQAIETCDRALALYPAHTSVENTRAAALLETGHHTEALAIFEQLLARIQSPDPLPELGTSQVREAMEALLVNNVAYGSLLSSSGMRDLQRARNCARRAYRMAPWIQAIRGTWGAVLIETGDVEEGLVYVSDAAREAETPRAKAVNLSHAAIGYHRLGRTDEAMRLLCEARHLDPASTMVKRAEAEMAPVV
;
A
#
# COMPACT_ATOMS: atom_id res chain seq x y z
N MET A 1 14.38 -25.75 -10.76
CA MET A 1 15.12 -26.13 -9.53
C MET A 1 16.57 -25.65 -9.58
N GLU A 2 17.27 -25.75 -10.70
CA GLU A 2 18.62 -25.18 -10.87
C GLU A 2 18.66 -23.65 -10.88
N GLU A 3 17.68 -22.97 -11.47
CA GLU A 3 17.57 -21.50 -11.43
C GLU A 3 17.36 -20.93 -10.00
N HIS A 4 16.66 -21.66 -9.14
CA HIS A 4 16.47 -21.27 -7.74
C HIS A 4 17.74 -21.48 -6.90
N LEU A 5 18.57 -22.47 -7.23
CA LEU A 5 19.85 -22.71 -6.56
C LEU A 5 20.92 -21.67 -6.97
N SER A 6 20.93 -21.28 -8.27
CA SER A 6 21.83 -20.23 -8.78
C SER A 6 21.56 -18.85 -8.14
N SER A 7 20.29 -18.49 -7.93
CA SER A 7 19.93 -17.24 -7.27
C SER A 7 20.19 -17.24 -5.76
N ALA A 8 20.18 -18.40 -5.13
CA ALA A 8 20.49 -18.56 -3.71
C ALA A 8 21.99 -18.46 -3.44
N THR A 9 22.83 -19.11 -4.27
CA THR A 9 24.30 -19.04 -4.19
C THR A 9 24.82 -17.62 -4.46
N SER A 10 24.28 -16.90 -5.43
CA SER A 10 24.63 -15.50 -5.69
C SER A 10 24.29 -14.58 -4.50
N ARG A 11 23.19 -14.83 -3.79
CA ARG A 11 22.81 -14.05 -2.59
C ARG A 11 23.71 -14.36 -1.39
N GLU A 12 24.18 -15.60 -1.25
CA GLU A 12 25.10 -15.98 -0.18
C GLU A 12 26.51 -15.43 -0.42
N GLU A 13 26.99 -15.44 -1.65
CA GLU A 13 28.27 -14.84 -2.05
C GLU A 13 28.26 -13.31 -1.89
N GLU A 14 27.17 -12.65 -2.26
CA GLU A 14 26.98 -11.21 -2.04
C GLU A 14 26.93 -10.87 -0.53
N ALA A 15 26.31 -11.72 0.26
CA ALA A 15 26.27 -11.58 1.71
C ALA A 15 27.65 -11.76 2.34
N ALA A 16 28.44 -12.73 1.89
CA ALA A 16 29.81 -12.96 2.36
C ALA A 16 30.75 -11.82 1.96
N ALA A 17 30.62 -11.27 0.74
CA ALA A 17 31.38 -10.10 0.31
C ALA A 17 31.03 -8.84 1.12
N LYS A 18 29.77 -8.66 1.50
CA LYS A 18 29.31 -7.56 2.37
C LYS A 18 29.79 -7.73 3.82
N GLU A 19 29.86 -8.95 4.30
CA GLU A 19 30.41 -9.28 5.62
C GLU A 19 31.92 -9.00 5.70
N GLN A 20 32.68 -9.32 4.64
CA GLN A 20 34.05 -8.93 4.49
C GLN A 20 34.26 -7.41 4.44
N LEU A 21 33.38 -6.69 3.72
CA LEU A 21 33.41 -5.22 3.66
C LEU A 21 33.08 -4.58 5.01
N ALA A 22 32.23 -5.21 5.82
CA ALA A 22 31.89 -4.78 7.17
C ALA A 22 33.11 -4.89 8.12
N GLY A 23 33.87 -5.96 8.00
CA GLY A 23 35.13 -6.12 8.73
C GLY A 23 36.17 -5.06 8.38
N LEU A 24 36.20 -4.59 7.13
CA LEU A 24 37.11 -3.55 6.66
C LEU A 24 36.66 -2.12 6.97
N THR A 25 35.35 -1.89 7.13
CA THR A 25 34.77 -0.53 7.32
C THR A 25 34.32 -0.26 8.75
N GLY A 26 34.34 -1.25 9.64
CA GLY A 26 33.83 -1.14 11.01
C GLY A 26 32.32 -0.97 11.14
N LEU A 27 31.57 -1.10 10.04
CA LEU A 27 30.11 -0.97 10.03
C LEU A 27 29.49 -2.33 10.38
N GLN A 28 28.63 -2.36 11.40
CA GLN A 28 27.82 -3.53 11.73
C GLN A 28 26.62 -3.62 10.81
N TYR A 29 26.43 -4.77 10.18
CA TYR A 29 25.28 -5.08 9.35
C TYR A 29 24.38 -6.06 10.08
N GLU A 30 23.07 -5.75 10.12
CA GLU A 30 22.05 -6.70 10.54
C GLU A 30 21.33 -7.28 9.33
N ARG A 31 20.93 -8.55 9.41
CA ARG A 31 20.24 -9.28 8.35
C ARG A 31 18.81 -9.63 8.79
N CYS A 32 17.86 -9.45 7.90
CA CYS A 32 16.50 -9.93 8.12
C CYS A 32 16.45 -11.46 8.06
N ALA A 33 15.85 -12.08 9.08
CA ALA A 33 15.76 -13.54 9.17
C ALA A 33 14.86 -14.17 8.10
N ASP A 34 13.87 -13.41 7.56
CA ASP A 34 12.90 -13.95 6.62
C ASP A 34 13.27 -13.67 5.14
N CYS A 35 13.77 -12.47 4.81
CA CYS A 35 14.05 -12.09 3.41
C CYS A 35 15.52 -11.82 3.13
N SER A 36 16.39 -12.02 4.10
CA SER A 36 17.85 -11.77 4.02
C SER A 36 18.24 -10.32 3.66
N ALA A 37 17.30 -9.37 3.69
CA ALA A 37 17.62 -7.96 3.53
C ALA A 37 18.61 -7.50 4.59
N ILE A 38 19.63 -6.71 4.19
CA ILE A 38 20.71 -6.26 5.05
C ILE A 38 20.64 -4.75 5.19
N SER A 39 20.84 -4.24 6.42
CA SER A 39 20.93 -2.80 6.68
C SER A 39 22.01 -2.49 7.71
N THR A 40 22.61 -1.31 7.57
CA THR A 40 23.57 -0.75 8.55
C THR A 40 22.89 0.05 9.65
N LEU A 41 21.57 0.23 9.58
CA LEU A 41 20.81 1.02 10.55
C LEU A 41 20.29 0.12 11.66
N PRO A 42 20.75 0.26 12.90
CA PRO A 42 20.32 -0.59 14.03
C PRO A 42 18.81 -0.49 14.32
N SER A 43 18.21 0.67 14.03
CA SER A 43 16.78 0.91 14.20
C SER A 43 15.89 0.21 13.17
N PHE A 44 16.49 -0.29 12.09
CA PHE A 44 15.80 -0.91 10.96
C PHE A 44 15.21 -2.28 11.30
N PHE A 45 15.92 -3.07 12.11
CA PHE A 45 15.47 -4.40 12.47
C PHE A 45 14.86 -4.41 13.87
N ARG A 46 13.72 -5.09 14.01
CA ARG A 46 13.19 -5.42 15.34
C ARG A 46 13.56 -6.85 15.70
N ALA A 47 14.14 -7.02 16.86
CA ALA A 47 14.36 -8.33 17.45
C ALA A 47 13.01 -9.04 17.67
N THR A 48 12.86 -10.22 17.11
CA THR A 48 11.73 -11.11 17.29
C THR A 48 12.21 -12.47 17.75
N ARG A 49 11.28 -13.36 18.16
CA ARG A 49 11.63 -14.75 18.49
C ARG A 49 12.21 -15.54 17.31
N ARG A 50 12.08 -15.04 16.07
CA ARG A 50 12.63 -15.63 14.84
C ARG A 50 13.93 -14.96 14.39
N GLY A 51 14.44 -13.98 15.13
CA GLY A 51 15.57 -13.16 14.77
C GLY A 51 15.18 -11.72 14.41
N ALA A 52 16.12 -10.96 13.88
CA ALA A 52 15.89 -9.59 13.44
C ALA A 52 15.06 -9.57 12.15
N LEU A 53 13.93 -8.88 12.14
CA LEU A 53 13.06 -8.74 10.95
C LEU A 53 13.07 -7.30 10.44
N CYS A 54 13.18 -7.14 9.12
CA CYS A 54 12.99 -5.85 8.47
C CYS A 54 11.52 -5.39 8.57
N PRO A 55 11.23 -4.08 8.41
CA PRO A 55 9.87 -3.55 8.55
C PRO A 55 8.84 -4.24 7.66
N SER A 56 9.20 -4.60 6.43
CA SER A 56 8.31 -5.31 5.50
C SER A 56 7.93 -6.70 6.00
N CYS A 57 8.92 -7.51 6.40
CA CYS A 57 8.67 -8.86 6.94
C CYS A 57 7.95 -8.80 8.28
N GLN A 58 8.29 -7.80 9.11
CA GLN A 58 7.60 -7.58 10.38
C GLN A 58 6.14 -7.16 10.17
N ALA A 59 5.86 -6.22 9.26
CA ALA A 59 4.51 -5.81 8.92
C ALA A 59 3.70 -6.98 8.37
N HIS A 60 4.30 -7.79 7.48
CA HIS A 60 3.64 -9.00 6.95
C HIS A 60 3.37 -10.05 8.04
N ALA A 61 4.34 -10.32 8.90
CA ALA A 61 4.17 -11.26 10.01
C ALA A 61 3.14 -10.78 11.06
N LEU A 62 3.09 -9.47 11.33
CA LEU A 62 2.10 -8.87 12.23
C LEU A 62 0.71 -8.86 11.59
N SER A 63 0.58 -8.51 10.30
CA SER A 63 -0.70 -8.47 9.59
C SER A 63 -1.32 -9.86 9.51
N LEU A 64 -0.55 -10.90 9.17
CA LEU A 64 -1.03 -12.28 9.14
C LEU A 64 -1.46 -12.79 10.52
N ARG A 65 -0.73 -12.43 11.59
CA ARG A 65 -1.10 -12.82 12.96
C ARG A 65 -2.33 -12.08 13.45
N HIS A 66 -2.43 -10.78 13.21
CA HIS A 66 -3.60 -10.00 13.60
C HIS A 66 -4.83 -10.37 12.79
N ALA A 67 -4.70 -10.56 11.48
CA ALA A 67 -5.79 -11.04 10.64
C ALA A 67 -6.24 -12.45 11.05
N GLY A 68 -5.30 -13.36 11.33
CA GLY A 68 -5.61 -14.70 11.84
C GLY A 68 -6.29 -14.67 13.21
N LEU A 69 -5.78 -13.86 14.14
CA LEU A 69 -6.37 -13.72 15.48
C LEU A 69 -7.75 -13.06 15.41
N LEU A 70 -7.91 -12.00 14.63
CA LEU A 70 -9.21 -11.33 14.42
C LEU A 70 -10.21 -12.25 13.73
N ALA A 71 -9.78 -13.03 12.73
CA ALA A 71 -10.63 -14.03 12.07
C ALA A 71 -11.06 -15.13 13.06
N VAL A 72 -10.13 -15.64 13.87
CA VAL A 72 -10.45 -16.63 14.91
C VAL A 72 -11.39 -16.03 15.96
N MET A 73 -11.12 -14.82 16.43
CA MET A 73 -12.01 -14.15 17.39
C MET A 73 -13.37 -13.83 16.78
N ALA A 74 -13.43 -13.40 15.53
CA ALA A 74 -14.69 -13.17 14.83
C ALA A 74 -15.48 -14.49 14.67
N VAL A 75 -14.81 -15.57 14.26
CA VAL A 75 -15.44 -16.90 14.18
C VAL A 75 -15.94 -17.36 15.55
N LEU A 76 -15.15 -17.22 16.60
CA LEU A 76 -15.53 -17.66 17.96
C LEU A 76 -16.66 -16.78 18.53
N LEU A 77 -16.53 -15.47 18.48
CA LEU A 77 -17.48 -14.55 19.12
C LEU A 77 -18.79 -14.38 18.32
N PHE A 78 -18.70 -14.26 17.01
CA PHE A 78 -19.83 -13.85 16.17
C PHE A 78 -20.50 -15.02 15.42
N LEU A 79 -19.84 -16.16 15.29
CA LEU A 79 -20.36 -17.27 14.54
C LEU A 79 -20.53 -18.53 15.41
N LEU A 80 -19.50 -18.92 16.15
CA LEU A 80 -19.56 -20.17 16.92
C LEU A 80 -20.41 -20.02 18.17
N LEU A 81 -20.21 -18.97 18.97
CA LEU A 81 -21.00 -18.77 20.21
C LEU A 81 -22.50 -18.56 19.94
N PRO A 82 -22.91 -17.65 19.00
CA PRO A 82 -24.32 -17.55 18.64
C PRO A 82 -24.89 -18.84 18.03
N ALA A 83 -24.12 -19.54 17.18
CA ALA A 83 -24.58 -20.83 16.62
C ALA A 83 -24.76 -21.90 17.67
N ILE A 84 -23.86 -21.98 18.64
CA ILE A 84 -24.00 -22.91 19.81
C ILE A 84 -25.18 -22.47 20.66
N ALA A 85 -25.30 -21.21 21.04
CA ALA A 85 -26.39 -20.69 21.87
C ALA A 85 -27.76 -20.89 21.19
N TRP A 86 -27.83 -20.68 19.87
CA TRP A 86 -29.07 -20.81 19.10
C TRP A 86 -29.51 -22.26 18.89
N ASN A 87 -28.54 -23.18 18.79
CA ASN A 87 -28.82 -24.61 18.61
C ASN A 87 -28.95 -25.39 19.95
N ALA A 88 -28.53 -24.79 21.05
CA ALA A 88 -28.75 -25.36 22.38
C ALA A 88 -30.23 -25.21 22.72
N ARG A 89 -30.96 -26.33 22.62
CA ARG A 89 -32.35 -26.36 23.04
C ARG A 89 -32.43 -26.72 24.53
N PRO A 90 -33.26 -26.01 25.30
CA PRO A 90 -33.57 -26.44 26.64
C PRO A 90 -34.36 -27.76 26.54
N GLU A 91 -33.81 -28.82 27.03
CA GLU A 91 -34.56 -30.07 27.27
C GLU A 91 -34.87 -30.19 28.74
N PHE A 92 -36.08 -30.69 29.00
CA PHE A 92 -36.58 -30.88 30.36
C PHE A 92 -36.37 -32.33 30.72
N GLY A 93 -35.56 -32.58 31.72
CA GLY A 93 -35.37 -33.90 32.29
C GLY A 93 -35.78 -33.92 33.75
N THR A 94 -35.99 -35.10 34.34
CA THR A 94 -36.25 -35.25 35.76
C THR A 94 -35.03 -35.87 36.45
N LEU A 95 -34.50 -35.18 37.46
CA LEU A 95 -33.46 -35.71 38.33
C LEU A 95 -33.93 -35.63 39.76
N GLY A 96 -34.03 -36.79 40.43
CA GLY A 96 -34.42 -36.85 41.86
C GLY A 96 -35.81 -36.28 42.18
N GLY A 97 -36.79 -36.31 41.22
CA GLY A 97 -38.13 -35.77 41.37
C GLY A 97 -38.28 -34.27 41.08
N GLY A 98 -37.21 -33.57 40.69
CA GLY A 98 -37.23 -32.18 40.24
C GLY A 98 -37.03 -32.08 38.72
N VAL A 99 -37.64 -31.03 38.10
CA VAL A 99 -37.42 -30.73 36.68
C VAL A 99 -36.08 -30.02 36.52
N VAL A 100 -35.17 -30.61 35.74
CA VAL A 100 -33.88 -30.01 35.42
C VAL A 100 -33.90 -29.62 33.95
N VAL A 101 -33.48 -28.39 33.67
CA VAL A 101 -33.33 -27.85 32.31
C VAL A 101 -31.84 -27.89 31.94
N TYR A 102 -31.51 -28.61 30.88
CA TYR A 102 -30.14 -28.68 30.37
C TYR A 102 -30.10 -28.35 28.86
N PRO A 103 -29.07 -27.63 28.39
CA PRO A 103 -28.93 -27.35 26.99
C PRO A 103 -28.43 -28.58 26.23
N VAL A 104 -29.17 -29.01 25.21
CA VAL A 104 -28.74 -30.07 24.28
C VAL A 104 -28.36 -29.45 22.94
N LEU A 105 -27.13 -29.72 22.49
CA LEU A 105 -26.63 -29.26 21.20
C LEU A 105 -27.03 -30.25 20.10
N HIS A 106 -27.90 -29.82 19.20
CA HIS A 106 -28.27 -30.61 18.03
C HIS A 106 -27.32 -30.32 16.89
N TRP A 107 -26.55 -31.32 16.45
CA TRP A 107 -25.65 -31.20 15.31
C TRP A 107 -26.43 -30.97 14.01
N SER A 108 -25.99 -29.98 13.23
CA SER A 108 -26.51 -29.70 11.89
C SER A 108 -25.36 -29.28 10.97
N PRO A 109 -25.30 -29.71 9.68
CA PRO A 109 -24.32 -29.25 8.71
C PRO A 109 -24.29 -27.74 8.57
N PHE A 110 -25.40 -27.04 8.76
CA PHE A 110 -25.49 -25.57 8.70
C PHE A 110 -24.68 -24.90 9.80
N MET A 111 -24.30 -25.57 10.88
CA MET A 111 -23.37 -25.03 11.88
C MET A 111 -21.96 -24.74 11.29
N VAL A 112 -21.59 -25.41 10.21
CA VAL A 112 -20.33 -25.19 9.49
C VAL A 112 -20.55 -24.31 8.27
N PHE A 113 -21.59 -24.60 7.48
CA PHE A 113 -21.81 -23.88 6.22
C PHE A 113 -22.23 -22.43 6.41
N ASN A 114 -23.10 -22.13 7.37
CA ASN A 114 -23.57 -20.77 7.59
C ASN A 114 -22.46 -19.79 8.05
N PRO A 115 -21.54 -20.14 8.96
CA PRO A 115 -20.37 -19.31 9.25
C PRO A 115 -19.53 -19.00 8.02
N LEU A 116 -19.25 -19.98 7.18
CA LEU A 116 -18.51 -19.77 5.94
C LEU A 116 -19.28 -18.87 4.96
N LEU A 117 -20.60 -19.05 4.87
CA LEU A 117 -21.45 -18.21 4.05
C LEU A 117 -21.50 -16.77 4.58
N VAL A 118 -21.55 -16.56 5.89
CA VAL A 118 -21.48 -15.20 6.49
C VAL A 118 -20.18 -14.52 6.14
N LEU A 119 -19.03 -15.22 6.18
CA LEU A 119 -17.75 -14.67 5.78
C LEU A 119 -17.73 -14.31 4.28
N ALA A 120 -18.29 -15.18 3.44
CA ALA A 120 -18.40 -14.91 2.00
C ALA A 120 -19.33 -13.71 1.72
N LEU A 121 -20.47 -13.63 2.42
CA LEU A 121 -21.39 -12.49 2.31
C LEU A 121 -20.73 -11.19 2.83
N ALA A 122 -20.01 -11.24 3.94
CA ALA A 122 -19.27 -10.10 4.45
C ALA A 122 -18.24 -9.60 3.42
N ALA A 123 -17.50 -10.51 2.78
CA ALA A 123 -16.57 -10.13 1.70
C ALA A 123 -17.29 -9.44 0.53
N VAL A 124 -18.46 -9.95 0.11
CA VAL A 124 -19.26 -9.29 -0.95
C VAL A 124 -19.78 -7.93 -0.51
N LEU A 125 -20.20 -7.79 0.73
CA LEU A 125 -20.74 -6.55 1.30
C LEU A 125 -19.70 -5.46 1.51
N ILE A 126 -18.39 -5.77 1.46
CA ILE A 126 -17.32 -4.75 1.39
C ILE A 126 -17.54 -3.84 0.16
N VAL A 127 -18.01 -4.40 -0.96
CA VAL A 127 -18.23 -3.61 -2.17
C VAL A 127 -19.17 -2.42 -1.93
N PRO A 128 -20.45 -2.62 -1.56
CA PRO A 128 -21.36 -1.49 -1.32
C PRO A 128 -20.94 -0.63 -0.12
N HIS A 129 -20.23 -1.17 0.86
CA HIS A 129 -19.65 -0.41 1.96
C HIS A 129 -18.66 0.65 1.44
N GLU A 130 -17.67 0.26 0.64
CA GLU A 130 -16.68 1.19 0.06
C GLU A 130 -17.30 2.17 -0.94
N PHE A 131 -18.28 1.71 -1.74
CA PHE A 131 -19.02 2.61 -2.63
C PHE A 131 -19.87 3.63 -1.88
N SER A 132 -20.31 3.33 -0.65
CA SER A 132 -21.03 4.27 0.21
C SER A 132 -20.12 5.43 0.65
N HIS A 133 -18.86 5.18 0.96
CA HIS A 133 -17.87 6.24 1.22
C HIS A 133 -17.71 7.15 0.00
N ALA A 134 -17.54 6.57 -1.19
CA ALA A 134 -17.38 7.32 -2.42
C ALA A 134 -18.64 8.16 -2.74
N ALA A 135 -19.83 7.58 -2.61
CA ALA A 135 -21.10 8.28 -2.81
C ALA A 135 -21.25 9.46 -1.82
N ALA A 136 -20.93 9.26 -0.55
CA ALA A 136 -20.99 10.33 0.45
C ALA A 136 -19.95 11.42 0.17
N ALA A 137 -18.75 11.08 -0.30
CA ALA A 137 -17.76 12.06 -0.71
C ALA A 137 -18.28 12.93 -1.87
N LEU A 138 -18.89 12.31 -2.89
CA LEU A 138 -19.50 13.03 -4.02
C LEU A 138 -20.66 13.93 -3.57
N LEU A 139 -21.55 13.44 -2.70
CA LEU A 139 -22.64 14.23 -2.12
C LEU A 139 -22.11 15.42 -1.31
N ALA A 140 -20.99 15.26 -0.65
CA ALA A 140 -20.30 16.32 0.09
C ALA A 140 -19.43 17.23 -0.82
N LYS A 141 -19.62 17.18 -2.15
CA LYS A 141 -18.86 17.96 -3.15
C LYS A 141 -17.35 17.65 -3.13
N GLY A 142 -16.97 16.44 -2.73
CA GLY A 142 -15.65 15.86 -2.87
C GLY A 142 -15.49 15.09 -4.17
N ARG A 143 -14.32 14.47 -4.34
CA ARG A 143 -14.00 13.56 -5.45
C ARG A 143 -13.45 12.26 -4.88
N ALA A 144 -14.00 11.13 -5.33
CA ALA A 144 -13.39 9.83 -5.07
C ALA A 144 -12.24 9.63 -6.06
N LEU A 145 -11.03 9.39 -5.55
CA LEU A 145 -9.85 9.17 -6.38
C LEU A 145 -9.61 7.68 -6.61
N GLU A 146 -9.84 6.86 -5.57
CA GLU A 146 -9.65 5.42 -5.66
C GLU A 146 -10.68 4.70 -4.79
N ILE A 147 -11.22 3.60 -5.31
CA ILE A 147 -12.00 2.64 -4.56
C ILE A 147 -11.29 1.30 -4.72
N GLN A 148 -10.67 0.85 -3.65
CA GLN A 148 -10.04 -0.46 -3.61
C GLN A 148 -10.97 -1.44 -2.88
N ILE A 149 -11.36 -2.48 -3.60
CA ILE A 149 -12.10 -3.62 -3.08
C ILE A 149 -11.07 -4.72 -2.88
N PHE A 150 -10.97 -5.23 -1.67
CA PHE A 150 -9.98 -6.21 -1.25
C PHE A 150 -8.56 -5.67 -1.28
N GLU A 151 -7.74 -6.15 -0.37
CA GLU A 151 -6.33 -5.79 -0.28
C GLU A 151 -5.42 -6.79 -1.03
N GLY A 152 -4.11 -6.50 -1.00
CA GLY A 152 -3.07 -7.36 -1.56
C GLY A 152 -2.78 -7.07 -3.03
N PRO A 153 -2.12 -8.03 -3.73
CA PRO A 153 -1.76 -7.84 -5.13
C PRO A 153 -2.97 -7.54 -6.01
N VAL A 154 -2.82 -6.53 -6.87
CA VAL A 154 -3.89 -6.10 -7.79
C VAL A 154 -4.19 -7.21 -8.79
N ARG A 155 -5.45 -7.65 -8.83
CA ARG A 155 -5.99 -8.62 -9.79
C ARG A 155 -6.61 -7.95 -10.99
N TRP A 156 -7.27 -6.85 -10.76
CA TRP A 156 -7.93 -6.10 -11.80
C TRP A 156 -8.00 -4.62 -11.41
N GLN A 157 -7.95 -3.75 -12.40
CA GLN A 157 -8.14 -2.32 -12.22
C GLN A 157 -8.83 -1.71 -13.44
N ALA A 158 -9.61 -0.67 -13.21
CA ALA A 158 -10.25 0.12 -14.24
C ALA A 158 -10.28 1.59 -13.84
N GLN A 159 -10.36 2.46 -14.83
CA GLN A 159 -10.53 3.90 -14.63
C GLN A 159 -11.98 4.27 -14.97
N LEU A 160 -12.69 4.85 -14.01
CA LEU A 160 -14.06 5.36 -14.17
C LEU A 160 -14.06 6.87 -13.97
N GLY A 161 -13.90 7.62 -15.06
CA GLY A 161 -13.67 9.06 -14.97
C GLY A 161 -12.36 9.35 -14.21
N ASP A 162 -12.46 10.16 -13.15
CA ASP A 162 -11.32 10.45 -12.27
C ASP A 162 -11.10 9.39 -11.17
N THR A 163 -11.99 8.42 -11.02
CA THR A 163 -11.93 7.39 -9.98
C THR A 163 -11.26 6.12 -10.50
N ARG A 164 -10.23 5.66 -9.83
CA ARG A 164 -9.60 4.37 -10.09
C ARG A 164 -10.29 3.28 -9.27
N LEU A 165 -10.78 2.24 -9.94
CA LEU A 165 -11.31 1.04 -9.30
C LEU A 165 -10.22 -0.02 -9.25
N VAL A 166 -9.99 -0.59 -8.09
CA VAL A 166 -8.94 -1.61 -7.88
C VAL A 166 -9.56 -2.82 -7.17
N LEU A 167 -9.29 -4.01 -7.70
CA LEU A 167 -9.63 -5.28 -7.06
C LEU A 167 -8.36 -5.99 -6.62
N GLY A 168 -8.20 -6.14 -5.31
CA GLY A 168 -7.10 -6.89 -4.71
C GLY A 168 -7.38 -8.39 -4.61
N SER A 169 -6.41 -9.12 -4.05
CA SER A 169 -6.47 -10.59 -3.97
C SER A 169 -7.04 -11.11 -2.66
N TYR A 170 -7.05 -10.31 -1.59
CA TYR A 170 -7.41 -10.75 -0.25
C TYR A 170 -8.75 -10.12 0.19
N PRO A 171 -9.83 -10.92 0.31
CA PRO A 171 -11.18 -10.42 0.61
C PRO A 171 -11.37 -10.10 2.11
N LEU A 172 -10.46 -9.30 2.68
CA LEU A 172 -10.47 -8.98 4.11
C LEU A 172 -10.99 -7.57 4.40
N THR A 173 -10.64 -6.60 3.56
CA THR A 173 -10.98 -5.19 3.76
C THR A 173 -10.92 -4.47 2.41
N GLY A 174 -11.46 -3.26 2.35
CA GLY A 174 -11.34 -2.32 1.25
C GLY A 174 -10.97 -0.95 1.77
N HIS A 175 -10.81 0.01 0.89
CA HIS A 175 -10.72 1.41 1.26
C HIS A 175 -11.16 2.34 0.12
N CYS A 176 -11.68 3.49 0.49
CA CYS A 176 -12.00 4.58 -0.41
C CYS A 176 -11.10 5.78 -0.12
N VAL A 177 -10.38 6.23 -1.15
CA VAL A 177 -9.60 7.47 -1.11
C VAL A 177 -10.41 8.57 -1.77
N ALA A 178 -10.77 9.59 -1.00
CA ALA A 178 -11.48 10.75 -1.50
C ALA A 178 -10.84 12.04 -0.99
N VAL A 179 -11.03 13.12 -1.74
CA VAL A 179 -10.50 14.45 -1.44
C VAL A 179 -11.59 15.52 -1.56
N PHE A 180 -11.42 16.58 -0.80
CA PHE A 180 -12.30 17.74 -0.85
C PHE A 180 -11.50 18.96 -1.29
N PRO A 181 -11.67 19.42 -2.54
CA PRO A 181 -10.87 20.53 -3.11
C PRO A 181 -11.12 21.87 -2.42
N GLN A 182 -12.29 22.04 -1.81
CA GLN A 182 -12.66 23.24 -1.08
C GLN A 182 -12.39 23.04 0.41
N GLY A 183 -11.64 23.98 1.03
CA GLY A 183 -11.17 23.88 2.40
C GLY A 183 -12.21 24.18 3.48
N ASP A 184 -13.50 24.38 3.13
CA ASP A 184 -14.53 24.70 4.10
C ASP A 184 -15.23 23.45 4.66
N ARG A 185 -15.50 23.44 5.97
CA ARG A 185 -16.24 22.39 6.68
C ARG A 185 -15.69 20.98 6.44
N LEU A 186 -14.37 20.86 6.32
CA LEU A 186 -13.71 19.60 5.97
C LEU A 186 -13.98 18.50 6.99
N ARG A 187 -14.04 18.85 8.27
CA ARG A 187 -14.33 17.89 9.34
C ARG A 187 -15.70 17.24 9.17
N GLU A 188 -16.73 18.05 8.89
CA GLU A 188 -18.09 17.54 8.70
C GLU A 188 -18.19 16.69 7.43
N ARG A 189 -17.59 17.15 6.32
CA ARG A 189 -17.56 16.41 5.04
C ARG A 189 -16.82 15.09 5.19
N THR A 190 -15.69 15.11 5.88
CA THR A 190 -14.90 13.89 6.16
C THR A 190 -15.69 12.94 7.05
N LEU A 191 -16.37 13.47 8.10
CA LEU A 191 -17.20 12.65 8.99
C LEU A 191 -18.36 12.00 8.23
N LEU A 192 -19.03 12.75 7.32
CA LEU A 192 -20.08 12.21 6.47
C LEU A 192 -19.53 11.08 5.57
N MET A 193 -18.39 11.30 4.93
CA MET A 193 -17.74 10.31 4.08
C MET A 193 -17.36 9.05 4.88
N VAL A 194 -16.61 9.22 5.98
CA VAL A 194 -16.13 8.07 6.77
C VAL A 194 -17.27 7.34 7.47
N GLY A 195 -18.32 8.05 7.88
CA GLY A 195 -19.49 7.45 8.51
C GLY A 195 -20.41 6.69 7.55
N ALA A 196 -20.29 6.92 6.23
CA ALA A 196 -21.23 6.38 5.25
C ALA A 196 -21.17 4.85 5.11
N GLY A 197 -19.99 4.25 5.15
CA GLY A 197 -19.84 2.79 5.12
C GLY A 197 -20.49 2.10 6.32
N PRO A 198 -20.14 2.46 7.57
CA PRO A 198 -20.84 1.98 8.75
C PRO A 198 -22.34 2.23 8.73
N LEU A 199 -22.78 3.41 8.28
CA LEU A 199 -24.20 3.77 8.16
C LEU A 199 -24.92 2.85 7.15
N PHE A 200 -24.28 2.54 6.01
CA PHE A 200 -24.84 1.58 5.05
C PHE A 200 -25.12 0.23 5.72
N ASN A 201 -24.18 -0.30 6.48
CA ASN A 201 -24.36 -1.58 7.17
C ASN A 201 -25.52 -1.51 8.18
N VAL A 202 -25.66 -0.42 8.93
CA VAL A 202 -26.79 -0.20 9.85
C VAL A 202 -28.11 -0.20 9.09
N LEU A 203 -28.20 0.55 7.98
CA LEU A 203 -29.42 0.64 7.18
C LEU A 203 -29.84 -0.71 6.59
N VAL A 204 -28.88 -1.51 6.12
CA VAL A 204 -29.15 -2.87 5.64
C VAL A 204 -29.66 -3.77 6.75
N ILE A 205 -29.06 -3.71 7.94
CA ILE A 205 -29.55 -4.46 9.12
C ILE A 205 -31.01 -4.07 9.40
N LEU A 206 -31.30 -2.77 9.53
CA LEU A 206 -32.65 -2.27 9.82
C LEU A 206 -33.66 -2.67 8.74
N ALA A 207 -33.28 -2.63 7.47
CA ALA A 207 -34.13 -3.03 6.35
C ALA A 207 -34.43 -4.53 6.35
N LEU A 208 -33.53 -5.37 6.86
CA LEU A 208 -33.69 -6.82 6.91
C LEU A 208 -34.45 -7.32 8.16
N LEU A 209 -34.48 -6.53 9.24
CA LEU A 209 -35.15 -6.90 10.49
C LEU A 209 -36.64 -7.35 10.30
N PRO A 210 -37.47 -6.67 9.47
CA PRO A 210 -38.86 -7.09 9.26
C PRO A 210 -39.00 -8.47 8.58
N PHE A 211 -37.96 -8.92 7.89
CA PHE A 211 -37.93 -10.22 7.19
C PHE A 211 -37.30 -11.34 8.04
N TYR A 212 -36.82 -11.00 9.23
CA TYR A 212 -36.24 -11.96 10.16
C TYR A 212 -37.33 -12.51 11.06
N ASP A 213 -37.75 -13.72 10.79
CA ASP A 213 -38.84 -14.44 11.50
C ASP A 213 -38.36 -15.21 12.72
N GLY A 214 -37.11 -15.01 13.16
CA GLY A 214 -36.49 -15.80 14.21
C GLY A 214 -36.12 -17.23 13.75
N SER A 215 -36.14 -17.47 12.42
CA SER A 215 -35.73 -18.76 11.87
C SER A 215 -34.31 -19.08 12.28
N ARG A 216 -34.10 -20.35 12.61
CA ARG A 216 -32.78 -20.80 13.06
C ARG A 216 -31.79 -20.73 11.93
N LEU A 217 -30.57 -20.24 12.24
CA LEU A 217 -29.43 -20.20 11.29
C LEU A 217 -29.06 -21.60 10.73
N THR A 218 -29.83 -22.61 11.06
CA THR A 218 -29.67 -23.98 10.61
C THR A 218 -30.66 -24.40 9.53
N SER A 219 -31.49 -23.48 9.02
CA SER A 219 -32.43 -23.73 7.95
C SER A 219 -32.06 -23.01 6.64
N THR A 220 -32.58 -23.50 5.52
CA THR A 220 -32.42 -22.86 4.20
C THR A 220 -33.09 -21.49 4.09
N GLY A 221 -34.05 -21.18 5.00
CA GLY A 221 -34.72 -19.87 5.08
C GLY A 221 -34.00 -18.84 5.93
N ALA A 222 -32.81 -19.13 6.42
CA ALA A 222 -32.02 -18.26 7.33
C ALA A 222 -31.35 -17.06 6.65
N TRP A 223 -31.53 -16.84 5.34
CA TRP A 223 -30.79 -15.83 4.59
C TRP A 223 -30.90 -14.39 5.15
N PRO A 224 -32.05 -13.90 5.69
CA PRO A 224 -32.07 -12.54 6.28
C PRO A 224 -31.19 -12.47 7.52
N GLY A 225 -31.22 -13.47 8.36
CA GLY A 225 -30.38 -13.58 9.56
C GLY A 225 -28.89 -13.63 9.21
N LEU A 226 -28.51 -14.38 8.17
CA LEU A 226 -27.12 -14.47 7.71
C LEU A 226 -26.62 -13.13 7.17
N LEU A 227 -27.43 -12.40 6.42
CA LEU A 227 -27.10 -11.05 5.94
C LEU A 227 -27.05 -10.02 7.08
N ILE A 228 -27.93 -10.10 8.06
CA ILE A 228 -27.85 -9.26 9.27
C ILE A 228 -26.52 -9.49 9.99
N ILE A 229 -26.15 -10.75 10.22
CA ILE A 229 -24.88 -11.10 10.89
C ILE A 229 -23.68 -10.61 10.06
N ALA A 230 -23.67 -10.82 8.74
CA ALA A 230 -22.59 -10.39 7.88
C ALA A 230 -22.40 -8.84 7.93
N ASN A 231 -23.49 -8.07 7.88
CA ASN A 231 -23.43 -6.63 8.05
C ASN A 231 -23.00 -6.21 9.46
N ALA A 232 -23.43 -6.93 10.50
CA ALA A 232 -23.00 -6.67 11.88
C ALA A 232 -21.49 -6.92 12.06
N VAL A 233 -20.95 -7.98 11.46
CA VAL A 233 -19.50 -8.25 11.45
C VAL A 233 -18.73 -7.11 10.78
N LEU A 234 -19.17 -6.66 9.61
CA LEU A 234 -18.55 -5.53 8.91
C LEU A 234 -18.65 -4.23 9.72
N LEU A 235 -19.85 -3.93 10.24
CA LEU A 235 -20.08 -2.75 11.08
C LEU A 235 -19.15 -2.74 12.29
N PHE A 236 -19.05 -3.86 12.99
CA PHE A 236 -18.18 -3.98 14.14
C PHE A 236 -16.71 -3.82 13.77
N SER A 237 -16.26 -4.49 12.70
CA SER A 237 -14.87 -4.39 12.23
C SER A 237 -14.52 -2.97 11.80
N ALA A 238 -15.43 -2.28 11.10
CA ALA A 238 -15.22 -0.89 10.66
C ALA A 238 -15.16 0.10 11.84
N LEU A 239 -16.01 -0.10 12.87
CA LEU A 239 -16.08 0.79 14.02
C LEU A 239 -15.01 0.53 15.08
N LEU A 240 -14.35 -0.63 15.09
CA LEU A 240 -13.23 -0.87 15.99
C LEU A 240 -12.10 0.12 15.74
N PRO A 241 -11.66 0.90 16.77
CA PRO A 241 -10.61 1.91 16.59
C PRO A 241 -9.22 1.25 16.57
N PHE A 242 -8.73 0.88 15.41
CA PHE A 242 -7.39 0.34 15.24
C PHE A 242 -6.61 1.04 14.10
N ARG A 243 -5.29 0.91 14.15
CA ARG A 243 -4.40 1.33 13.06
C ARG A 243 -4.00 0.08 12.28
N ALA A 244 -4.36 0.03 11.01
CA ALA A 244 -3.82 -0.93 10.08
C ALA A 244 -2.54 -0.35 9.45
N SER A 245 -1.44 -1.04 9.52
CA SER A 245 -0.20 -0.65 8.85
C SER A 245 0.46 -1.87 8.20
N PRO A 246 -0.04 -2.35 7.06
CA PRO A 246 0.62 -3.44 6.35
C PRO A 246 1.90 -3.00 5.63
N ARG A 247 2.04 -1.70 5.26
CA ARG A 247 3.13 -1.20 4.39
C ARG A 247 3.69 0.17 4.77
N GLY A 248 3.64 0.52 6.06
CA GLY A 248 4.19 1.80 6.52
C GLY A 248 3.25 3.02 6.33
N GLY A 249 2.07 2.84 5.75
CA GLY A 249 0.99 3.84 5.76
C GLY A 249 0.23 3.77 7.09
N GLN A 250 -0.27 4.90 7.57
CA GLN A 250 -1.13 4.94 8.76
C GLN A 250 -2.59 4.83 8.32
N ASP A 251 -3.00 3.65 7.83
CA ASP A 251 -4.42 3.43 7.54
C ASP A 251 -5.18 3.28 8.85
N LEU A 252 -6.05 4.24 9.10
CA LEU A 252 -6.92 4.26 10.27
C LEU A 252 -8.23 3.59 9.89
N SER A 253 -8.76 2.72 10.76
CA SER A 253 -10.13 2.23 10.63
C SER A 253 -11.13 3.40 10.65
N ASP A 254 -12.32 3.20 10.06
CA ASP A 254 -13.37 4.22 10.07
C ASP A 254 -13.70 4.67 11.50
N GLY A 255 -13.80 3.73 12.43
CA GLY A 255 -14.07 4.03 13.85
C GLY A 255 -12.99 4.94 14.47
N LEU A 256 -11.71 4.71 14.17
CA LEU A 256 -10.64 5.55 14.67
C LEU A 256 -10.63 6.92 13.99
N ARG A 257 -10.94 6.99 12.69
CA ARG A 257 -11.11 8.27 11.96
C ARG A 257 -12.27 9.08 12.51
N ILE A 258 -13.44 8.44 12.70
CA ILE A 258 -14.62 9.06 13.33
C ILE A 258 -14.25 9.59 14.72
N LEU A 259 -13.60 8.76 15.54
CA LEU A 259 -13.17 9.16 16.89
C LEU A 259 -12.25 10.39 16.85
N HIS A 260 -11.27 10.42 15.95
CA HIS A 260 -10.37 11.57 15.79
C HIS A 260 -11.14 12.83 15.37
N LEU A 261 -12.05 12.70 14.40
CA LEU A 261 -12.86 13.84 13.93
C LEU A 261 -13.78 14.39 15.01
N VAL A 262 -14.45 13.53 15.78
CA VAL A 262 -15.38 13.93 16.84
C VAL A 262 -14.62 14.51 18.05
N THR A 263 -13.47 13.96 18.38
CA THR A 263 -12.65 14.46 19.51
C THR A 263 -11.79 15.67 19.13
N GLY A 264 -11.88 16.16 17.90
CA GLY A 264 -11.17 17.35 17.45
C GLY A 264 -9.67 17.14 17.24
N LYS A 265 -9.22 15.90 17.07
CA LYS A 265 -7.83 15.63 16.70
C LYS A 265 -7.57 16.05 15.25
N GLY A 266 -6.56 16.90 15.06
CA GLY A 266 -6.24 17.54 13.78
C GLY A 266 -7.09 18.81 13.55
N SER A 267 -6.47 19.82 13.00
CA SER A 267 -7.14 21.07 12.60
C SER A 267 -7.83 20.90 11.24
N GLU A 268 -8.67 21.86 10.86
CA GLU A 268 -9.20 21.93 9.49
C GLU A 268 -8.06 22.10 8.48
N GLU A 269 -7.00 22.82 8.88
CA GLU A 269 -5.79 23.04 8.08
C GLU A 269 -5.03 21.74 7.85
N ASP A 270 -4.86 20.89 8.89
CA ASP A 270 -4.23 19.57 8.75
C ASP A 270 -5.02 18.67 7.78
N LEU A 271 -6.35 18.70 7.85
CA LEU A 271 -7.22 17.97 6.94
C LEU A 271 -7.08 18.49 5.49
N HIS A 272 -7.06 19.81 5.32
CA HIS A 272 -6.91 20.43 4.00
C HIS A 272 -5.57 20.07 3.37
N LEU A 273 -4.49 20.20 4.14
CA LEU A 273 -3.15 19.81 3.71
C LEU A 273 -3.08 18.32 3.34
N ALA A 274 -3.66 17.45 4.16
CA ALA A 274 -3.72 16.01 3.89
C ALA A 274 -4.46 15.72 2.57
N TYR A 275 -5.57 16.40 2.29
CA TYR A 275 -6.31 16.24 1.04
C TYR A 275 -5.53 16.76 -0.17
N LEU A 276 -4.93 17.95 -0.09
CA LEU A 276 -4.11 18.48 -1.18
C LEU A 276 -2.90 17.57 -1.48
N THR A 277 -2.24 17.08 -0.42
CA THR A 277 -1.11 16.15 -0.56
C THR A 277 -1.56 14.83 -1.21
N THR A 278 -2.69 14.27 -0.77
CA THR A 278 -3.26 13.03 -1.34
C THR A 278 -3.62 13.21 -2.80
N GLU A 279 -4.27 14.33 -3.15
CA GLU A 279 -4.61 14.67 -4.53
C GLU A 279 -3.35 14.80 -5.41
N ALA A 280 -2.34 15.52 -4.94
CA ALA A 280 -1.09 15.70 -5.68
C ALA A 280 -0.37 14.36 -5.93
N VAL A 281 -0.28 13.50 -4.93
CA VAL A 281 0.31 12.15 -5.06
C VAL A 281 -0.50 11.30 -6.03
N TYR A 282 -1.82 11.35 -5.98
CA TYR A 282 -2.68 10.62 -6.91
C TYR A 282 -2.50 11.11 -8.36
N LEU A 283 -2.46 12.43 -8.57
CA LEU A 283 -2.22 13.04 -9.88
C LEU A 283 -0.85 12.64 -10.44
N LEU A 284 0.19 12.66 -9.59
CA LEU A 284 1.53 12.19 -9.94
C LEU A 284 1.51 10.72 -10.39
N ARG A 285 0.89 9.84 -9.60
CA ARG A 285 0.76 8.40 -9.92
C ARG A 285 -0.03 8.15 -11.20
N SER A 286 -0.99 9.01 -11.51
CA SER A 286 -1.82 8.94 -12.72
C SER A 286 -1.19 9.57 -13.95
N GLY A 287 0.06 10.08 -13.87
CA GLY A 287 0.75 10.74 -14.98
C GLY A 287 0.24 12.16 -15.31
N ARG A 288 -0.63 12.73 -14.46
CA ARG A 288 -1.20 14.08 -14.62
C ARG A 288 -0.28 15.13 -13.97
N TYR A 289 0.97 15.19 -14.46
CA TYR A 289 2.05 15.96 -13.79
C TYR A 289 1.80 17.44 -13.67
N ALA A 290 1.30 18.09 -14.72
CA ALA A 290 0.99 19.52 -14.69
C ALA A 290 -0.02 19.85 -13.58
N GLN A 291 -1.04 19.02 -13.42
CA GLN A 291 -2.04 19.19 -12.37
C GLN A 291 -1.48 18.84 -10.98
N ALA A 292 -0.56 17.86 -10.90
CA ALA A 292 0.14 17.54 -9.65
C ALA A 292 0.99 18.74 -9.20
N ILE A 293 1.73 19.39 -10.11
CA ILE A 293 2.52 20.60 -9.82
C ILE A 293 1.60 21.73 -9.35
N GLU A 294 0.52 22.02 -10.08
CA GLU A 294 -0.47 23.05 -9.69
C GLU A 294 -1.05 22.80 -8.29
N THR A 295 -1.41 21.54 -8.00
CA THR A 295 -1.94 21.18 -6.68
C THR A 295 -0.89 21.34 -5.59
N CYS A 296 0.37 20.97 -5.86
CA CYS A 296 1.48 21.20 -4.94
C CYS A 296 1.73 22.70 -4.72
N ASP A 297 1.72 23.52 -5.77
CA ASP A 297 1.91 24.98 -5.67
C ASP A 297 0.80 25.62 -4.82
N ARG A 298 -0.46 25.18 -4.98
CA ARG A 298 -1.58 25.61 -4.12
C ARG A 298 -1.36 25.19 -2.67
N ALA A 299 -0.91 23.97 -2.43
CA ALA A 299 -0.62 23.48 -1.09
C ALA A 299 0.52 24.24 -0.44
N LEU A 300 1.61 24.52 -1.17
CA LEU A 300 2.78 25.26 -0.65
C LEU A 300 2.48 26.74 -0.42
N ALA A 301 1.56 27.33 -1.19
CA ALA A 301 1.10 28.70 -0.94
C ALA A 301 0.37 28.85 0.40
N LEU A 302 -0.34 27.79 0.83
CA LEU A 302 -1.07 27.77 2.10
C LEU A 302 -0.23 27.22 3.27
N TYR A 303 0.64 26.24 2.96
CA TYR A 303 1.45 25.49 3.94
C TYR A 303 2.91 25.45 3.47
N PRO A 304 3.67 26.54 3.63
CA PRO A 304 5.06 26.62 3.17
C PRO A 304 5.96 25.55 3.78
N ALA A 305 6.94 25.10 3.01
CA ALA A 305 8.00 24.19 3.43
C ALA A 305 7.53 22.79 3.92
N HIS A 306 6.39 22.28 3.40
CA HIS A 306 5.93 20.93 3.72
C HIS A 306 6.65 19.87 2.88
N THR A 307 7.49 19.06 3.54
CA THR A 307 8.42 18.10 2.92
C THR A 307 7.76 17.15 1.91
N SER A 308 6.61 16.57 2.24
CA SER A 308 5.93 15.61 1.34
C SER A 308 5.37 16.30 0.08
N VAL A 309 4.89 17.54 0.20
CA VAL A 309 4.36 18.30 -0.95
C VAL A 309 5.50 18.73 -1.87
N GLU A 310 6.60 19.25 -1.31
CA GLU A 310 7.79 19.63 -2.09
C GLU A 310 8.40 18.42 -2.81
N ASN A 311 8.48 17.26 -2.13
CA ASN A 311 8.95 16.01 -2.74
C ASN A 311 8.04 15.57 -3.90
N THR A 312 6.72 15.66 -3.75
CA THR A 312 5.75 15.31 -4.80
C THR A 312 5.86 16.27 -5.98
N ARG A 313 6.03 17.60 -5.73
CA ARG A 313 6.26 18.62 -6.74
C ARG A 313 7.54 18.34 -7.52
N ALA A 314 8.63 18.07 -6.82
CA ALA A 314 9.91 17.76 -7.46
C ALA A 314 9.86 16.48 -8.31
N ALA A 315 9.14 15.45 -7.84
CA ALA A 315 8.92 14.23 -8.62
C ALA A 315 8.11 14.53 -9.90
N ALA A 316 7.09 15.38 -9.84
CA ALA A 316 6.33 15.78 -11.02
C ALA A 316 7.17 16.64 -12.00
N LEU A 317 8.00 17.54 -11.51
CA LEU A 317 8.96 18.32 -12.30
C LEU A 317 9.97 17.43 -13.01
N LEU A 318 10.47 16.39 -12.33
CA LEU A 318 11.39 15.42 -12.91
C LEU A 318 10.77 14.72 -14.12
N GLU A 319 9.51 14.33 -14.00
CA GLU A 319 8.78 13.65 -15.06
C GLU A 319 8.38 14.57 -16.24
N THR A 320 8.35 15.87 -16.02
CA THR A 320 8.11 16.87 -17.08
C THR A 320 9.40 17.42 -17.71
N GLY A 321 10.57 16.88 -17.34
CA GLY A 321 11.86 17.25 -17.91
C GLY A 321 12.55 18.44 -17.23
N HIS A 322 11.97 19.00 -16.16
CA HIS A 322 12.58 20.10 -15.38
C HIS A 322 13.60 19.54 -14.38
N HIS A 323 14.58 18.78 -14.88
CA HIS A 323 15.49 17.98 -14.07
C HIS A 323 16.32 18.84 -13.10
N THR A 324 16.81 20.01 -13.55
CA THR A 324 17.63 20.89 -12.70
C THR A 324 16.86 21.43 -11.50
N GLU A 325 15.61 21.87 -11.72
CA GLU A 325 14.75 22.38 -10.65
C GLU A 325 14.39 21.26 -9.68
N ALA A 326 14.00 20.09 -10.20
CA ALA A 326 13.68 18.92 -9.39
C ALA A 326 14.85 18.49 -8.50
N LEU A 327 16.06 18.41 -9.07
CA LEU A 327 17.26 18.05 -8.32
C LEU A 327 17.57 19.05 -7.21
N ALA A 328 17.46 20.36 -7.49
CA ALA A 328 17.67 21.39 -6.48
C ALA A 328 16.71 21.25 -5.29
N ILE A 329 15.43 20.95 -5.55
CA ILE A 329 14.43 20.71 -4.49
C ILE A 329 14.78 19.45 -3.69
N PHE A 330 15.12 18.32 -4.35
CA PHE A 330 15.48 17.09 -3.64
C PHE A 330 16.71 17.29 -2.75
N GLU A 331 17.72 18.05 -3.20
CA GLU A 331 18.93 18.36 -2.42
C GLU A 331 18.62 19.24 -1.22
N GLN A 332 17.77 20.25 -1.39
CA GLN A 332 17.31 21.08 -0.27
C GLN A 332 16.53 20.27 0.77
N LEU A 333 15.63 19.39 0.31
CA LEU A 333 14.88 18.49 1.18
C LEU A 333 15.81 17.53 1.92
N LEU A 334 16.79 16.98 1.23
CA LEU A 334 17.77 16.04 1.82
C LEU A 334 18.60 16.76 2.89
N ALA A 335 19.10 17.97 2.61
CA ALA A 335 19.82 18.77 3.58
C ALA A 335 18.96 19.08 4.82
N ARG A 336 17.70 19.39 4.62
CA ARG A 336 16.73 19.67 5.70
C ARG A 336 16.45 18.44 6.56
N ILE A 337 16.30 17.25 5.96
CA ILE A 337 16.10 15.98 6.70
C ILE A 337 17.37 15.60 7.48
N GLN A 338 18.55 15.89 6.95
CA GLN A 338 19.82 15.59 7.61
C GLN A 338 20.21 16.62 8.70
N SER A 339 19.51 17.74 8.77
CA SER A 339 19.67 18.71 9.86
C SER A 339 19.32 18.08 11.21
N PRO A 340 20.00 18.44 12.28
CA PRO A 340 19.64 18.04 13.64
C PRO A 340 18.28 18.56 14.09
N ASP A 341 17.75 19.58 13.41
CA ASP A 341 16.47 20.17 13.75
C ASP A 341 15.31 19.18 13.53
N PRO A 342 14.40 19.07 14.46
CA PRO A 342 13.25 18.18 14.31
C PRO A 342 12.33 18.67 13.18
N LEU A 343 11.90 17.71 12.34
CA LEU A 343 10.84 17.92 11.35
C LEU A 343 9.56 17.28 11.90
N PRO A 344 8.66 18.06 12.52
CA PRO A 344 7.49 17.50 13.20
C PRO A 344 6.59 16.68 12.28
N GLU A 345 6.51 17.06 11.01
CA GLU A 345 5.70 16.39 9.98
C GLU A 345 6.18 14.98 9.66
N LEU A 346 7.43 14.62 9.95
CA LEU A 346 7.95 13.27 9.70
C LEU A 346 7.71 12.31 10.88
N GLY A 347 7.31 12.83 12.03
CA GLY A 347 6.91 12.04 13.21
C GLY A 347 8.03 11.15 13.76
N THR A 348 8.10 9.89 13.35
CA THR A 348 9.06 8.93 13.88
C THR A 348 10.38 8.89 13.12
N SER A 349 11.47 8.44 13.77
CA SER A 349 12.77 8.22 13.11
C SER A 349 12.67 7.30 11.89
N GLN A 350 11.81 6.29 11.95
CA GLN A 350 11.60 5.35 10.83
C GLN A 350 11.02 6.03 9.59
N VAL A 351 10.07 6.95 9.77
CA VAL A 351 9.49 7.73 8.65
C VAL A 351 10.55 8.66 8.08
N ARG A 352 11.34 9.30 8.93
CA ARG A 352 12.47 10.16 8.52
C ARG A 352 13.50 9.37 7.69
N GLU A 353 13.92 8.22 8.17
CA GLU A 353 14.89 7.34 7.47
C GLU A 353 14.35 6.86 6.12
N ALA A 354 13.08 6.47 6.04
CA ALA A 354 12.44 6.08 4.79
C ALA A 354 12.36 7.26 3.80
N MET A 355 12.02 8.45 4.29
CA MET A 355 11.98 9.66 3.46
C MET A 355 13.38 10.05 2.98
N GLU A 356 14.40 9.95 3.83
CA GLU A 356 15.79 10.19 3.42
C GLU A 356 16.21 9.22 2.30
N ALA A 357 15.92 7.92 2.46
CA ALA A 357 16.21 6.93 1.44
C ALA A 357 15.54 7.25 0.10
N LEU A 358 14.25 7.66 0.13
CA LEU A 358 13.52 8.08 -1.07
C LEU A 358 14.10 9.33 -1.71
N LEU A 359 14.50 10.33 -0.94
CA LEU A 359 15.12 11.55 -1.47
C LEU A 359 16.48 11.25 -2.11
N VAL A 360 17.32 10.45 -1.45
CA VAL A 360 18.59 10.01 -2.02
C VAL A 360 18.37 9.23 -3.33
N ASN A 361 17.33 8.40 -3.37
CA ASN A 361 16.91 7.71 -4.59
C ASN A 361 16.46 8.68 -5.70
N ASN A 362 15.68 9.70 -5.35
CA ASN A 362 15.19 10.67 -6.31
C ASN A 362 16.34 11.53 -6.89
N VAL A 363 17.34 11.86 -6.07
CA VAL A 363 18.58 12.48 -6.55
C VAL A 363 19.31 11.56 -7.53
N ALA A 364 19.40 10.26 -7.21
CA ALA A 364 20.04 9.28 -8.11
C ALA A 364 19.29 9.18 -9.45
N TYR A 365 17.98 9.07 -9.41
CA TYR A 365 17.14 8.94 -10.59
C TYR A 365 17.14 10.22 -11.43
N GLY A 366 17.07 11.40 -10.80
CA GLY A 366 17.18 12.67 -11.48
C GLY A 366 18.53 12.86 -12.17
N SER A 367 19.63 12.49 -11.50
CA SER A 367 20.98 12.51 -12.09
C SER A 367 21.09 11.55 -13.28
N LEU A 368 20.40 10.41 -13.23
CA LEU A 368 20.35 9.45 -14.32
C LEU A 368 19.57 9.98 -15.55
N LEU A 369 18.48 10.70 -15.32
CA LEU A 369 17.62 11.24 -16.39
C LEU A 369 18.14 12.54 -16.99
N SER A 370 19.05 13.26 -16.34
CA SER A 370 19.57 14.54 -16.84
C SER A 370 20.15 14.39 -18.24
N SER A 371 19.68 15.22 -19.18
CA SER A 371 20.09 15.20 -20.58
C SER A 371 21.38 15.98 -20.80
N SER A 372 22.11 15.64 -21.88
CA SER A 372 23.22 16.39 -22.51
C SER A 372 24.13 17.19 -21.57
N GLY A 373 25.19 16.58 -21.12
CA GLY A 373 26.28 17.23 -20.39
C GLY A 373 26.09 17.39 -18.88
N MET A 374 24.87 17.29 -18.38
CA MET A 374 24.56 17.35 -16.95
C MET A 374 24.42 15.95 -16.30
N ARG A 375 24.55 14.92 -17.08
CA ARG A 375 24.45 13.53 -16.63
C ARG A 375 25.67 13.15 -15.78
N ASP A 376 25.48 13.01 -14.48
CA ASP A 376 26.50 12.54 -13.55
C ASP A 376 26.21 11.10 -13.12
N LEU A 377 26.73 10.16 -13.90
CA LEU A 377 26.58 8.72 -13.63
C LEU A 377 27.27 8.29 -12.33
N GLN A 378 28.39 8.89 -11.99
CA GLN A 378 29.08 8.57 -10.76
C GLN A 378 28.27 9.01 -9.54
N ARG A 379 27.67 10.18 -9.60
CA ARG A 379 26.77 10.68 -8.57
C ARG A 379 25.53 9.80 -8.44
N ALA A 380 24.91 9.49 -9.60
CA ALA A 380 23.75 8.58 -9.64
C ALA A 380 24.08 7.24 -8.97
N ARG A 381 25.26 6.65 -9.28
CA ARG A 381 25.71 5.39 -8.71
C ARG A 381 25.91 5.46 -7.19
N ASN A 382 26.53 6.51 -6.70
CA ASN A 382 26.78 6.69 -5.27
C ASN A 382 25.46 6.88 -4.50
N CYS A 383 24.57 7.73 -5.02
CA CYS A 383 23.26 7.95 -4.40
C CYS A 383 22.37 6.71 -4.47
N ALA A 384 22.27 6.03 -5.62
CA ALA A 384 21.46 4.83 -5.75
C ALA A 384 21.95 3.70 -4.83
N ARG A 385 23.28 3.51 -4.74
CA ARG A 385 23.87 2.54 -3.80
C ARG A 385 23.53 2.89 -2.35
N ARG A 386 23.61 4.17 -1.98
CA ARG A 386 23.26 4.64 -0.64
C ARG A 386 21.78 4.37 -0.35
N ALA A 387 20.87 4.77 -1.25
CA ALA A 387 19.44 4.54 -1.10
C ALA A 387 19.12 3.04 -0.97
N TYR A 388 19.73 2.20 -1.82
CA TYR A 388 19.55 0.75 -1.78
C TYR A 388 20.02 0.14 -0.45
N ARG A 389 21.12 0.61 0.11
CA ARG A 389 21.60 0.17 1.44
C ARG A 389 20.63 0.56 2.56
N MET A 390 20.00 1.74 2.45
CA MET A 390 19.07 2.25 3.44
C MET A 390 17.73 1.52 3.39
N ALA A 391 17.19 1.29 2.18
CA ALA A 391 15.83 0.77 2.01
C ALA A 391 15.69 -0.19 0.81
N PRO A 392 16.35 -1.37 0.84
CA PRO A 392 16.34 -2.33 -0.28
C PRO A 392 14.96 -2.96 -0.54
N TRP A 393 14.02 -2.84 0.41
CA TRP A 393 12.64 -3.35 0.27
C TRP A 393 11.73 -2.40 -0.50
N ILE A 394 12.13 -1.15 -0.75
CA ILE A 394 11.33 -0.21 -1.54
C ILE A 394 11.56 -0.51 -3.02
N GLN A 395 10.50 -0.90 -3.70
CA GLN A 395 10.53 -1.28 -5.12
C GLN A 395 11.15 -0.21 -6.01
N ALA A 396 10.79 1.07 -5.83
CA ALA A 396 11.33 2.18 -6.61
C ALA A 396 12.86 2.32 -6.44
N ILE A 397 13.38 2.08 -5.24
CA ILE A 397 14.83 2.14 -4.96
C ILE A 397 15.56 0.99 -5.66
N ARG A 398 15.00 -0.23 -5.65
CA ARG A 398 15.56 -1.36 -6.41
C ARG A 398 15.58 -1.07 -7.91
N GLY A 399 14.48 -0.53 -8.44
CA GLY A 399 14.40 -0.15 -9.84
C GLY A 399 15.47 0.87 -10.24
N THR A 400 15.64 1.93 -9.46
CA THR A 400 16.68 2.94 -9.70
C THR A 400 18.08 2.36 -9.59
N TRP A 401 18.35 1.52 -8.58
CA TRP A 401 19.65 0.86 -8.45
C TRP A 401 19.97 0.01 -9.67
N GLY A 402 19.02 -0.83 -10.13
CA GLY A 402 19.20 -1.63 -11.33
C GLY A 402 19.39 -0.79 -12.59
N ALA A 403 18.61 0.29 -12.75
CA ALA A 403 18.76 1.22 -13.87
C ALA A 403 20.17 1.85 -13.91
N VAL A 404 20.68 2.28 -12.76
CA VAL A 404 22.03 2.85 -12.65
C VAL A 404 23.10 1.82 -12.96
N LEU A 405 22.96 0.57 -12.51
CA LEU A 405 23.88 -0.52 -12.86
C LEU A 405 23.93 -0.74 -14.37
N ILE A 406 22.78 -0.81 -15.04
CA ILE A 406 22.71 -0.92 -16.51
C ILE A 406 23.46 0.23 -17.18
N GLU A 407 23.25 1.44 -16.72
CA GLU A 407 23.88 2.62 -17.30
C GLU A 407 25.39 2.72 -17.02
N THR A 408 25.86 2.13 -15.95
CA THR A 408 27.29 2.12 -15.57
C THR A 408 28.04 0.89 -16.04
N GLY A 409 27.39 -0.03 -16.78
CA GLY A 409 28.04 -1.17 -17.43
C GLY A 409 27.85 -2.52 -16.70
N ASP A 410 27.33 -2.53 -15.48
CA ASP A 410 27.00 -3.75 -14.75
C ASP A 410 25.61 -4.28 -15.17
N VAL A 411 25.47 -4.56 -16.49
CA VAL A 411 24.18 -4.74 -17.16
C VAL A 411 23.44 -5.97 -16.63
N GLU A 412 24.11 -7.09 -16.51
CA GLU A 412 23.48 -8.35 -16.07
C GLU A 412 22.94 -8.25 -14.65
N GLU A 413 23.73 -7.67 -13.72
CA GLU A 413 23.29 -7.41 -12.35
C GLU A 413 22.11 -6.45 -12.34
N GLY A 414 22.18 -5.36 -13.10
CA GLY A 414 21.12 -4.36 -13.20
C GLY A 414 19.80 -4.93 -13.70
N LEU A 415 19.85 -5.87 -14.67
CA LEU A 415 18.67 -6.55 -15.21
C LEU A 415 17.90 -7.35 -14.14
N VAL A 416 18.58 -7.94 -13.17
CA VAL A 416 17.93 -8.64 -12.06
C VAL A 416 17.06 -7.67 -11.26
N TYR A 417 17.63 -6.51 -10.87
CA TYR A 417 16.92 -5.53 -10.05
C TYR A 417 15.74 -4.87 -10.78
N VAL A 418 15.91 -4.46 -12.04
CA VAL A 418 14.80 -3.82 -12.78
C VAL A 418 13.70 -4.82 -13.12
N SER A 419 14.03 -6.10 -13.37
CA SER A 419 13.05 -7.15 -13.62
C SER A 419 12.23 -7.46 -12.37
N ASP A 420 12.87 -7.54 -11.21
CA ASP A 420 12.18 -7.71 -9.93
C ASP A 420 11.28 -6.50 -9.63
N ALA A 421 11.79 -5.28 -9.84
CA ALA A 421 11.04 -4.07 -9.66
C ALA A 421 9.84 -3.95 -10.63
N ALA A 422 9.97 -4.44 -11.88
CA ALA A 422 8.87 -4.49 -12.83
C ALA A 422 7.78 -5.49 -12.41
N ARG A 423 8.17 -6.64 -11.85
CA ARG A 423 7.24 -7.67 -11.36
C ARG A 423 6.42 -7.21 -10.17
N GLU A 424 7.04 -6.44 -9.27
CA GLU A 424 6.41 -5.93 -8.05
C GLU A 424 5.75 -4.55 -8.23
N ALA A 425 5.79 -3.98 -9.44
CA ALA A 425 5.26 -2.65 -9.69
C ALA A 425 3.75 -2.55 -9.43
N GLU A 426 3.36 -1.60 -8.60
CA GLU A 426 1.96 -1.37 -8.21
C GLU A 426 1.16 -0.61 -9.29
N THR A 427 1.86 0.11 -10.18
CA THR A 427 1.21 0.90 -11.24
C THR A 427 1.73 0.48 -12.62
N PRO A 428 0.89 0.55 -13.68
CA PRO A 428 1.32 0.29 -15.06
C PRO A 428 2.53 1.15 -15.47
N ARG A 429 2.55 2.40 -15.00
CA ARG A 429 3.66 3.32 -15.24
C ARG A 429 4.97 2.85 -14.61
N ALA A 430 4.98 2.52 -13.31
CA ALA A 430 6.19 2.04 -12.64
C ALA A 430 6.71 0.76 -13.33
N LYS A 431 5.79 -0.10 -13.80
CA LYS A 431 6.13 -1.28 -14.59
C LYS A 431 6.77 -0.87 -15.93
N ALA A 432 6.17 0.09 -16.66
CA ALA A 432 6.68 0.57 -17.94
C ALA A 432 8.09 1.14 -17.82
N VAL A 433 8.36 1.95 -16.78
CA VAL A 433 9.68 2.51 -16.52
C VAL A 433 10.73 1.40 -16.32
N ASN A 434 10.45 0.42 -15.46
CA ASN A 434 11.40 -0.66 -15.20
C ASN A 434 11.59 -1.57 -16.42
N LEU A 435 10.54 -1.86 -17.19
CA LEU A 435 10.62 -2.60 -18.43
C LEU A 435 11.44 -1.86 -19.49
N SER A 436 11.36 -0.52 -19.53
CA SER A 436 12.18 0.29 -20.45
C SER A 436 13.67 0.22 -20.10
N HIS A 437 14.02 0.29 -18.81
CA HIS A 437 15.40 0.06 -18.39
C HIS A 437 15.87 -1.36 -18.70
N ALA A 438 15.02 -2.38 -18.50
CA ALA A 438 15.34 -3.75 -18.87
C ALA A 438 15.54 -3.89 -20.39
N ALA A 439 14.71 -3.24 -21.21
CA ALA A 439 14.88 -3.23 -22.67
C ALA A 439 16.22 -2.65 -23.09
N ILE A 440 16.64 -1.51 -22.51
CA ILE A 440 17.97 -0.94 -22.73
C ILE A 440 19.08 -1.93 -22.35
N GLY A 441 18.95 -2.59 -21.18
CA GLY A 441 19.91 -3.56 -20.73
C GLY A 441 20.06 -4.75 -21.69
N TYR A 442 18.95 -5.34 -22.13
CA TYR A 442 18.97 -6.43 -23.13
C TYR A 442 19.52 -5.98 -24.47
N HIS A 443 19.18 -4.77 -24.92
CA HIS A 443 19.74 -4.21 -26.14
C HIS A 443 21.27 -4.11 -26.08
N ARG A 444 21.83 -3.62 -24.97
CA ARG A 444 23.29 -3.50 -24.76
C ARG A 444 23.99 -4.87 -24.70
N LEU A 445 23.28 -5.93 -24.32
CA LEU A 445 23.78 -7.30 -24.38
C LEU A 445 23.60 -7.95 -25.77
N GLY A 446 23.11 -7.21 -26.79
CA GLY A 446 22.82 -7.74 -28.12
C GLY A 446 21.59 -8.63 -28.21
N ARG A 447 20.77 -8.70 -27.16
CA ARG A 447 19.53 -9.52 -27.10
C ARG A 447 18.35 -8.70 -27.61
N THR A 448 18.38 -8.39 -28.91
CA THR A 448 17.45 -7.44 -29.53
C THR A 448 15.99 -7.88 -29.46
N ASP A 449 15.69 -9.18 -29.61
CA ASP A 449 14.31 -9.67 -29.59
C ASP A 449 13.65 -9.50 -28.22
N GLU A 450 14.39 -9.78 -27.15
CA GLU A 450 13.90 -9.57 -25.77
C GLU A 450 13.73 -8.08 -25.48
N ALA A 451 14.70 -7.27 -25.92
CA ALA A 451 14.63 -5.82 -25.76
C ALA A 451 13.38 -5.24 -26.43
N MET A 452 13.13 -5.62 -27.69
CA MET A 452 11.95 -5.15 -28.43
C MET A 452 10.64 -5.62 -27.81
N ARG A 453 10.55 -6.86 -27.33
CA ARG A 453 9.37 -7.37 -26.63
C ARG A 453 9.05 -6.56 -25.38
N LEU A 454 10.06 -6.28 -24.55
CA LEU A 454 9.88 -5.50 -23.31
C LEU A 454 9.52 -4.04 -23.61
N LEU A 455 10.12 -3.44 -24.63
CA LEU A 455 9.80 -2.08 -25.05
C LEU A 455 8.36 -1.98 -25.57
N CYS A 456 7.89 -2.96 -26.35
CA CYS A 456 6.50 -3.02 -26.81
C CYS A 456 5.52 -3.12 -25.62
N GLU A 457 5.83 -3.95 -24.61
CA GLU A 457 5.02 -4.05 -23.39
C GLU A 457 5.03 -2.71 -22.62
N ALA A 458 6.19 -2.09 -22.44
CA ALA A 458 6.33 -0.80 -21.77
C ALA A 458 5.52 0.30 -22.45
N ARG A 459 5.57 0.37 -23.79
CA ARG A 459 4.80 1.32 -24.60
C ARG A 459 3.29 1.10 -24.47
N HIS A 460 2.86 -0.16 -24.43
CA HIS A 460 1.44 -0.48 -24.22
C HIS A 460 0.95 -0.01 -22.84
N LEU A 461 1.79 -0.12 -21.82
CA LEU A 461 1.45 0.27 -20.45
C LEU A 461 1.45 1.79 -20.24
N ASP A 462 2.41 2.53 -20.78
CA ASP A 462 2.52 3.98 -20.67
C ASP A 462 3.25 4.60 -21.88
N PRO A 463 2.55 4.87 -22.98
CA PRO A 463 3.16 5.46 -24.19
C PRO A 463 3.68 6.89 -23.98
N ALA A 464 3.22 7.58 -22.95
CA ALA A 464 3.63 8.95 -22.65
C ALA A 464 4.94 9.02 -21.83
N SER A 465 5.38 7.89 -21.26
CA SER A 465 6.55 7.82 -20.39
C SER A 465 7.81 8.35 -21.07
N THR A 466 8.52 9.25 -20.39
CA THR A 466 9.82 9.76 -20.82
C THR A 466 10.86 8.65 -20.97
N MET A 467 10.74 7.63 -20.13
CA MET A 467 11.67 6.49 -20.14
C MET A 467 11.41 5.56 -21.33
N VAL A 468 10.14 5.37 -21.72
CA VAL A 468 9.79 4.62 -22.94
C VAL A 468 10.37 5.31 -24.17
N LYS A 469 10.16 6.62 -24.31
CA LYS A 469 10.71 7.42 -25.41
C LYS A 469 12.24 7.40 -25.46
N ARG A 470 12.88 7.41 -24.30
CA ARG A 470 14.34 7.29 -24.21
C ARG A 470 14.81 5.91 -24.70
N ALA A 471 14.16 4.84 -24.28
CA ALA A 471 14.49 3.48 -24.73
C ALA A 471 14.27 3.33 -26.24
N GLU A 472 13.20 3.89 -26.79
CA GLU A 472 12.95 3.93 -28.23
C GLU A 472 14.09 4.65 -28.98
N ALA A 473 14.53 5.79 -28.47
CA ALA A 473 15.62 6.56 -29.08
C ALA A 473 16.97 5.82 -29.03
N GLU A 474 17.26 5.12 -27.91
CA GLU A 474 18.52 4.38 -27.75
C GLU A 474 18.56 3.11 -28.61
N MET A 475 17.38 2.50 -28.87
CA MET A 475 17.26 1.27 -29.68
C MET A 475 16.95 1.55 -31.15
N ALA A 476 16.78 2.82 -31.55
CA ALA A 476 16.59 3.17 -32.95
C ALA A 476 17.83 2.79 -33.77
N PRO A 477 17.67 2.21 -34.97
CA PRO A 477 18.82 1.94 -35.83
C PRO A 477 19.55 3.25 -36.11
N VAL A 478 20.87 3.22 -35.94
CA VAL A 478 21.73 4.36 -36.36
C VAL A 478 21.63 4.45 -37.87
N VAL A 479 20.93 5.47 -38.38
CA VAL A 479 20.74 5.74 -39.81
C VAL A 479 22.00 6.41 -40.39
#